data_e5af53240a88431f0c9ac449d2edeab4
#
_entry.id   e5af53240a88431f0c9ac449d2edeab4
#
_cell.length_a   1.000
_cell.length_b   1.000
_cell.length_c   1.000
_cell.angle_alpha   90.00
_cell.angle_beta   90.00
_cell.angle_gamma   90.00
#
_symmetry.space_group_name_H-M   'P 1'
#
loop_
_entity.id
_entity.type
_entity.pdbx_description
1 polymer ?
#
loop_
_entity_poly.entity_id
_entity_poly.type
_entity_poly.pdbx_seq_one_letter_code
_entity_poly.pdbx_strand_id
1 'polypeptide(L)'
;MDKLRNRVDELVSALADTSVYREYTQAKSTITNDELEKINSYKGLKIKLINTYSSEDDRRARELYRKLMLNPKTRNYMLCEKRFLNLVTGIYDEIGSGLEADIKFDM
;
A
#
# COMPACT_ATOMS: atom_id res chain seq x y z
N MET A 1 -20.49 -9.53 -18.40
CA MET A 1 -19.84 -8.29 -17.90
C MET A 1 -20.53 -7.70 -16.69
N ASP A 2 -21.87 -7.56 -16.75
CA ASP A 2 -22.59 -6.97 -15.62
C ASP A 2 -22.46 -7.79 -14.35
N LYS A 3 -22.50 -9.12 -14.47
CA LYS A 3 -22.35 -9.98 -13.32
C LYS A 3 -20.97 -9.86 -12.67
N LEU A 4 -19.94 -9.81 -13.50
CA LEU A 4 -18.56 -9.65 -13.01
C LEU A 4 -18.41 -8.29 -12.33
N ARG A 5 -18.93 -7.24 -12.96
CA ARG A 5 -18.85 -5.90 -12.39
C ARG A 5 -19.59 -5.81 -11.04
N ASN A 6 -20.76 -6.44 -10.94
CA ASN A 6 -21.51 -6.48 -9.69
C ASN A 6 -20.72 -7.18 -8.59
N ARG A 7 -20.02 -8.26 -8.92
CA ARG A 7 -19.18 -8.96 -7.94
C ARG A 7 -17.99 -8.13 -7.51
N VAL A 8 -17.41 -7.37 -8.43
CA VAL A 8 -16.34 -6.43 -8.08
C VAL A 8 -16.86 -5.36 -7.14
N ASP A 9 -18.03 -4.80 -7.43
CA ASP A 9 -18.63 -3.78 -6.57
C ASP A 9 -18.92 -4.33 -5.16
N GLU A 10 -19.41 -5.56 -5.08
CA GLU A 10 -19.62 -6.23 -3.80
C GLU A 10 -18.32 -6.40 -3.03
N LEU A 11 -17.24 -6.79 -3.73
CA LEU A 11 -15.94 -6.95 -3.12
C LEU A 11 -15.39 -5.62 -2.60
N VAL A 12 -15.50 -4.57 -3.39
CA VAL A 12 -15.07 -3.22 -2.98
C VAL A 12 -15.82 -2.78 -1.73
N SER A 13 -17.15 -3.00 -1.69
CA SER A 13 -17.95 -2.67 -0.52
C SER A 13 -17.51 -3.48 0.71
N ALA A 14 -17.24 -4.76 0.51
CA ALA A 14 -16.80 -5.62 1.61
C ALA A 14 -15.44 -5.18 2.14
N LEU A 15 -14.52 -4.80 1.27
CA LEU A 15 -13.21 -4.27 1.68
C LEU A 15 -13.36 -2.96 2.45
N ALA A 16 -14.26 -2.09 2.01
CA ALA A 16 -14.49 -0.80 2.67
C ALA A 16 -15.11 -0.98 4.06
N ASP A 17 -15.76 -2.11 4.32
CA ASP A 17 -16.36 -2.38 5.62
C ASP A 17 -15.36 -3.00 6.63
N THR A 18 -14.14 -3.31 6.20
CA THR A 18 -13.16 -3.90 7.11
C THR A 18 -12.61 -2.86 8.07
N SER A 19 -12.22 -3.31 9.26
CA SER A 19 -11.55 -2.45 10.24
C SER A 19 -10.20 -1.95 9.69
N VAL A 20 -9.52 -2.79 8.91
CA VAL A 20 -8.24 -2.44 8.29
C VAL A 20 -8.39 -1.22 7.38
N TYR A 21 -9.43 -1.20 6.55
CA TYR A 21 -9.69 -0.08 5.67
C TYR A 21 -10.07 1.17 6.46
N ARG A 22 -10.93 1.02 7.48
CA ARG A 22 -11.35 2.15 8.31
C ARG A 22 -10.15 2.77 9.04
N GLU A 23 -9.26 1.94 9.57
CA GLU A 23 -8.05 2.44 10.22
C GLU A 23 -7.16 3.19 9.25
N TYR A 24 -7.02 2.68 8.04
CA TYR A 24 -6.24 3.34 6.99
C TYR A 24 -6.83 4.70 6.64
N THR A 25 -8.13 4.79 6.38
CA THR A 25 -8.77 6.05 6.02
C THR A 25 -8.74 7.05 7.16
N GLN A 26 -8.89 6.58 8.39
CA GLN A 26 -8.79 7.45 9.57
C GLN A 26 -7.38 8.00 9.72
N ALA A 27 -6.37 7.16 9.59
CA ALA A 27 -4.98 7.61 9.64
C ALA A 27 -4.69 8.61 8.53
N LYS A 28 -5.20 8.36 7.33
CA LYS A 28 -5.04 9.25 6.19
C LYS A 28 -5.61 10.64 6.46
N SER A 29 -6.73 10.71 7.17
CA SER A 29 -7.39 11.98 7.48
C SER A 29 -6.58 12.86 8.43
N THR A 30 -5.61 12.29 9.15
CA THR A 30 -4.77 13.04 10.09
C THR A 30 -3.46 13.53 9.48
N ILE A 31 -3.14 13.08 8.27
CA ILE A 31 -1.88 13.41 7.61
C ILE A 31 -1.98 14.77 6.92
N THR A 32 -1.00 15.63 7.16
CA THR A 32 -0.92 16.93 6.48
C THR A 32 -0.35 16.76 5.07
N ASN A 33 -0.53 17.79 4.24
CA ASN A 33 0.05 17.76 2.88
C ASN A 33 1.57 17.65 2.91
N ASP A 34 2.23 18.34 3.83
CA ASP A 34 3.68 18.24 3.98
C ASP A 34 4.12 16.83 4.35
N GLU A 35 3.39 16.21 5.26
CA GLU A 35 3.68 14.85 5.68
C GLU A 35 3.48 13.87 4.53
N LEU A 36 2.41 14.06 3.77
CA LEU A 36 2.14 13.21 2.60
C LEU A 36 3.23 13.36 1.54
N GLU A 37 3.72 14.59 1.31
CA GLU A 37 4.82 14.81 0.38
C GLU A 37 6.07 14.05 0.79
N LYS A 38 6.39 14.05 2.08
CA LYS A 38 7.55 13.31 2.60
C LYS A 38 7.39 11.81 2.40
N ILE A 39 6.19 11.29 2.66
CA ILE A 39 5.90 9.88 2.44
C ILE A 39 6.06 9.53 0.96
N ASN A 40 5.52 10.37 0.08
CA ASN A 40 5.61 10.14 -1.36
C ASN A 40 7.05 10.26 -1.86
N SER A 41 7.84 11.17 -1.29
CA SER A 41 9.26 11.29 -1.62
C SER A 41 10.02 10.02 -1.23
N TYR A 42 9.72 9.46 -0.06
CA TYR A 42 10.31 8.21 0.38
C TYR A 42 9.95 7.07 -0.59
N LYS A 43 8.66 6.94 -0.94
CA LYS A 43 8.20 5.91 -1.87
C LYS A 43 8.88 6.05 -3.24
N GLY A 44 9.02 7.28 -3.72
CA GLY A 44 9.69 7.56 -4.99
C GLY A 44 11.15 7.13 -4.96
N LEU A 45 11.87 7.40 -3.86
CA LEU A 45 13.25 6.97 -3.70
C LEU A 45 13.36 5.44 -3.69
N LYS A 46 12.43 4.76 -3.02
CA LYS A 46 12.43 3.30 -2.97
C LYS A 46 12.23 2.71 -4.37
N ILE A 47 11.31 3.27 -5.14
CA ILE A 47 11.08 2.80 -6.51
C ILE A 47 12.31 3.05 -7.38
N LYS A 48 12.93 4.22 -7.26
CA LYS A 48 14.12 4.56 -8.00
C LYS A 48 15.27 3.60 -7.67
N LEU A 49 15.42 3.23 -6.40
CA LEU A 49 16.48 2.31 -5.96
C LEU A 49 16.29 0.90 -6.49
N ILE A 50 15.05 0.48 -6.72
CA ILE A 50 14.77 -0.82 -7.33
C ILE A 50 15.28 -0.85 -8.78
N ASN A 51 15.12 0.27 -9.49
CA ASN A 51 15.51 0.36 -10.89
C ASN A 51 16.99 0.68 -11.08
N THR A 52 17.53 1.59 -10.27
CA THR A 52 18.91 2.02 -10.38
C THR A 52 19.45 2.34 -9.00
N TYR A 53 20.37 1.53 -8.51
CA TYR A 53 20.95 1.75 -7.18
C TYR A 53 21.86 2.97 -7.17
N SER A 54 21.73 3.79 -6.13
CA SER A 54 22.61 4.90 -5.84
C SER A 54 22.81 4.93 -4.33
N SER A 55 24.06 4.94 -3.89
CA SER A 55 24.37 4.97 -2.45
C SER A 55 23.84 6.25 -1.80
N GLU A 56 23.86 7.36 -2.53
CA GLU A 56 23.33 8.61 -2.01
C GLU A 56 21.80 8.56 -1.84
N ASP A 57 21.12 8.02 -2.84
CA ASP A 57 19.65 7.85 -2.75
C ASP A 57 19.27 6.87 -1.65
N ASP A 58 20.06 5.82 -1.46
CA ASP A 58 19.82 4.86 -0.39
C ASP A 58 19.96 5.54 0.98
N ARG A 59 20.99 6.36 1.15
CA ARG A 59 21.19 7.12 2.38
C ARG A 59 20.04 8.08 2.64
N ARG A 60 19.61 8.79 1.60
CA ARG A 60 18.48 9.73 1.71
C ARG A 60 17.19 9.00 2.06
N ALA A 61 16.95 7.85 1.45
CA ALA A 61 15.76 7.05 1.76
C ALA A 61 15.76 6.58 3.21
N ARG A 62 16.90 6.14 3.72
CA ARG A 62 17.03 5.70 5.12
C ARG A 62 16.80 6.84 6.09
N GLU A 63 17.36 8.01 5.81
CA GLU A 63 17.17 9.19 6.67
C GLU A 63 15.71 9.61 6.68
N LEU A 64 15.08 9.63 5.52
CA LEU A 64 13.68 10.02 5.40
C LEU A 64 12.78 9.01 6.12
N TYR A 65 13.05 7.72 5.95
CA TYR A 65 12.32 6.67 6.64
C TYR A 65 12.41 6.85 8.16
N ARG A 66 13.60 7.12 8.67
CA ARG A 66 13.81 7.33 10.10
C ARG A 66 12.97 8.50 10.61
N LYS A 67 12.96 9.61 9.87
CA LYS A 67 12.17 10.78 10.25
C LYS A 67 10.68 10.47 10.24
N LEU A 68 10.22 9.73 9.22
CA LEU A 68 8.82 9.33 9.14
C LEU A 68 8.42 8.42 10.29
N MET A 69 9.30 7.53 10.70
CA MET A 69 9.03 6.61 11.80
C MET A 69 9.05 7.30 13.17
N LEU A 70 9.77 8.41 13.30
CA LEU A 70 9.78 9.19 14.54
C LEU A 70 8.50 9.99 14.75
N ASN A 71 7.79 10.30 13.68
CA ASN A 71 6.52 11.02 13.77
C ASN A 71 5.39 10.01 13.93
N PRO A 72 4.66 10.01 15.08
CA PRO A 72 3.61 9.03 15.30
C PRO A 72 2.52 9.01 14.23
N LYS A 73 2.19 10.15 13.64
CA LYS A 73 1.14 10.22 12.61
C LYS A 73 1.57 9.55 11.32
N THR A 74 2.77 9.86 10.83
CA THR A 74 3.26 9.26 9.59
C THR A 74 3.56 7.79 9.78
N ARG A 75 4.10 7.41 10.94
CA ARG A 75 4.33 6.00 11.27
C ARG A 75 3.02 5.22 11.26
N ASN A 76 2.00 5.74 11.93
CA ASN A 76 0.69 5.08 11.99
C ASN A 76 0.07 4.96 10.60
N TYR A 77 0.13 6.03 9.82
CA TYR A 77 -0.41 6.00 8.46
C TYR A 77 0.27 4.94 7.61
N MET A 78 1.60 4.91 7.62
CA MET A 78 2.36 3.95 6.82
C MET A 78 2.08 2.51 7.26
N LEU A 79 1.91 2.28 8.56
CA LEU A 79 1.58 0.96 9.07
C LEU A 79 0.16 0.53 8.65
N CYS A 80 -0.80 1.43 8.77
CA CYS A 80 -2.17 1.16 8.35
C CYS A 80 -2.27 0.92 6.84
N GLU A 81 -1.53 1.70 6.07
CA GLU A 81 -1.47 1.51 4.62
C GLU A 81 -0.90 0.14 4.27
N LYS A 82 0.17 -0.26 4.94
CA LYS A 82 0.78 -1.57 4.71
C LYS A 82 -0.20 -2.70 5.02
N ARG A 83 -0.93 -2.60 6.12
CA ARG A 83 -1.93 -3.60 6.49
C ARG A 83 -3.04 -3.69 5.45
N PHE A 84 -3.49 -2.54 4.97
CA PHE A 84 -4.53 -2.52 3.93
C PHE A 84 -4.02 -3.11 2.63
N LEU A 85 -2.81 -2.75 2.19
CA LEU A 85 -2.22 -3.30 0.98
C LEU A 85 -2.00 -4.81 1.10
N ASN A 86 -1.62 -5.29 2.27
CA ASN A 86 -1.47 -6.73 2.51
C ASN A 86 -2.82 -7.46 2.39
N LEU A 87 -3.89 -6.84 2.87
CA LEU A 87 -5.23 -7.41 2.72
C LEU A 87 -5.62 -7.51 1.25
N VAL A 88 -5.42 -6.43 0.48
CA VAL A 88 -5.74 -6.40 -0.94
C VAL A 88 -4.90 -7.43 -1.71
N THR A 89 -3.61 -7.49 -1.41
CA THR A 89 -2.70 -8.46 -2.04
C THR A 89 -3.12 -9.90 -1.72
N GLY A 90 -3.52 -10.15 -0.48
CA GLY A 90 -4.00 -11.47 -0.08
C GLY A 90 -5.23 -11.91 -0.85
N ILE A 91 -6.16 -10.98 -1.08
CA ILE A 91 -7.36 -11.27 -1.87
C ILE A 91 -6.99 -11.52 -3.32
N TYR A 92 -6.08 -10.73 -3.86
CA TYR A 92 -5.59 -10.93 -5.22
C TYR A 92 -4.96 -12.33 -5.37
N ASP A 93 -4.17 -12.75 -4.39
CA ASP A 93 -3.56 -14.09 -4.39
C ASP A 93 -4.62 -15.19 -4.31
N GLU A 94 -5.68 -14.98 -3.53
CA GLU A 94 -6.79 -15.93 -3.45
C GLU A 94 -7.52 -16.06 -4.78
N ILE A 95 -7.73 -14.96 -5.48
CA ILE A 95 -8.31 -14.98 -6.81
C ILE A 95 -7.42 -15.80 -7.76
N GLY A 96 -6.12 -15.56 -7.69
CA GLY A 96 -5.15 -16.31 -8.49
C GLY A 96 -5.19 -17.80 -8.20
N SER A 97 -5.27 -18.18 -6.93
CA SER A 97 -5.37 -19.57 -6.52
C SER A 97 -6.66 -20.20 -6.98
N GLY A 98 -7.78 -19.44 -6.92
CA GLY A 98 -9.07 -19.91 -7.38
C GLY A 98 -9.13 -20.16 -8.88
N LEU A 99 -8.34 -19.42 -9.66
CA LEU A 99 -8.20 -19.60 -11.09
C LEU A 99 -7.12 -20.62 -11.43
N GLU A 100 -6.51 -21.19 -10.43
CA GLU A 100 -5.51 -22.22 -10.56
C GLU A 100 -4.24 -21.81 -11.23
N ALA A 101 -3.73 -22.81 -11.93
CA ALA A 101 -2.46 -22.69 -12.60
C ALA A 101 -2.47 -21.65 -13.70
N ASP A 102 -3.65 -21.21 -14.12
CA ASP A 102 -3.74 -20.28 -15.24
C ASP A 102 -2.95 -19.00 -15.00
N ILE A 103 -2.85 -18.57 -13.77
CA ILE A 103 -2.07 -17.39 -13.44
C ILE A 103 -0.60 -17.73 -13.25
N LYS A 104 -0.31 -18.97 -12.85
CA LYS A 104 1.06 -19.40 -12.57
C LYS A 104 1.92 -19.55 -13.81
N PHE A 105 1.29 -19.76 -14.95
CA PHE A 105 2.08 -19.92 -16.16
C PHE A 105 2.75 -18.67 -16.58
N ASP A 106 2.19 -17.54 -16.26
CA ASP A 106 2.68 -16.26 -16.72
C ASP A 106 3.97 -15.89 -16.04
N MET A 107 4.39 -16.71 -15.15
CA MET A 107 5.64 -16.51 -14.45
C MET A 107 6.75 -17.43 -15.00
#